data_96549c81f5112ca9e110f93c01355ffc
#
_entry.id   96549c81f5112ca9e110f93c01355ffc
#
_cell.length_a   1.000
_cell.length_b   1.000
_cell.length_c   1.000
_cell.angle_alpha   90.00
_cell.angle_beta   90.00
_cell.angle_gamma   90.00
#
_symmetry.space_group_name_H-M   'P 1'
#
loop_
_entity.id
_entity.type
_entity.pdbx_description
1 polymer ?
#
loop_
_entity_poly.entity_id
_entity_poly.type
_entity_poly.pdbx_seq_one_letter_code
_entity_poly.pdbx_strand_id
1 'polypeptide(L)'
;VEAKGALYEELLAGHPQVREIRRSGLLLAVELGDSAKLYRMMELFKEAGILSDWFLYCDTAFRISPPLTISEEEVRDSARIVAECLDKL
;
A
#
# COMPACT_ATOMS: atom_id res chain seq x y z
N VAL A 1 14.67 7.71 -4.79
CA VAL A 1 13.37 7.25 -5.28
C VAL A 1 13.31 5.73 -5.34
N GLU A 2 14.31 5.11 -5.97
CA GLU A 2 14.36 3.65 -6.04
C GLU A 2 14.44 2.99 -4.67
N ALA A 3 15.25 3.53 -3.77
CA ALA A 3 15.41 2.98 -2.42
C ALA A 3 14.10 3.04 -1.63
N LYS A 4 13.35 4.11 -1.77
CA LYS A 4 12.06 4.27 -1.07
C LYS A 4 11.00 3.34 -1.63
N GLY A 5 10.96 3.18 -2.95
CA GLY A 5 10.05 2.22 -3.57
C GLY A 5 10.37 0.79 -3.19
N ALA A 6 11.66 0.44 -3.17
CA ALA A 6 12.10 -0.88 -2.73
C ALA A 6 11.75 -1.13 -1.26
N LEU A 7 11.84 -0.10 -0.42
CA LEU A 7 11.48 -0.22 0.99
C LEU A 7 10.00 -0.53 1.17
N TYR A 8 9.12 0.15 0.43
CA TYR A 8 7.69 -0.19 0.43
C TYR A 8 7.47 -1.65 0.04
N GLU A 9 8.09 -2.07 -1.05
CA GLU A 9 7.95 -3.43 -1.54
C GLU A 9 8.42 -4.44 -0.49
N GLU A 10 9.58 -4.21 0.10
CA GLU A 10 10.13 -5.08 1.13
C GLU A 10 9.20 -5.20 2.33
N LEU A 11 8.62 -4.09 2.77
CA LEU A 11 7.76 -4.07 3.95
C LEU A 11 6.41 -4.74 3.70
N LEU A 12 5.93 -4.75 2.47
CA LEU A 12 4.59 -5.26 2.15
C LEU A 12 4.58 -6.63 1.46
N ALA A 13 5.65 -6.99 0.75
CA ALA A 13 5.67 -8.19 -0.06
C ALA A 13 5.52 -9.49 0.73
N GLY A 14 5.96 -9.50 1.98
CA GLY A 14 5.87 -10.69 2.83
C GLY A 14 4.52 -10.93 3.48
N HIS A 15 3.57 -10.03 3.29
CA HIS A 15 2.28 -10.14 3.95
C HIS A 15 1.40 -11.21 3.27
N PRO A 16 0.74 -12.09 4.05
CA PRO A 16 -0.07 -13.18 3.48
C PRO A 16 -1.22 -12.72 2.58
N GLN A 17 -1.75 -11.51 2.79
CA GLN A 17 -2.86 -10.99 2.00
C GLN A 17 -2.40 -10.41 0.67
N VAL A 18 -1.11 -10.15 0.50
CA VAL A 18 -0.56 -9.58 -0.74
C VAL A 18 -0.20 -10.71 -1.69
N ARG A 19 -0.85 -10.75 -2.84
CA ARG A 19 -0.58 -11.76 -3.86
C ARG A 19 0.58 -11.38 -4.75
N GLU A 20 0.68 -10.10 -5.09
CA GLU A 20 1.71 -9.61 -6.00
C GLU A 20 1.91 -8.11 -5.77
N ILE A 21 3.14 -7.66 -5.94
CA ILE A 21 3.44 -6.23 -5.96
C ILE A 21 4.16 -5.92 -7.27
N ARG A 22 3.63 -4.95 -7.99
CA ARG A 22 4.27 -4.41 -9.18
C ARG A 22 4.77 -3.01 -8.86
N ARG A 23 6.01 -2.74 -9.13
CA ARG A 23 6.64 -1.46 -8.78
C ARG A 23 7.31 -0.81 -9.98
N SER A 24 7.12 0.51 -10.11
CA SER A 24 7.82 1.34 -11.07
C SER A 24 8.24 2.61 -10.34
N GLY A 25 9.51 2.68 -9.94
CA GLY A 25 9.99 3.76 -9.10
C GLY A 25 9.26 3.77 -7.76
N LEU A 26 8.58 4.88 -7.43
CA LEU A 26 7.79 5.00 -6.21
C LEU A 26 6.34 4.53 -6.38
N LEU A 27 5.93 4.25 -7.62
CA LEU A 27 4.56 3.79 -7.87
C LEU A 27 4.48 2.29 -7.64
N LEU A 28 3.62 1.87 -6.73
CA LEU A 28 3.39 0.46 -6.44
C LEU A 28 1.95 0.09 -6.71
N ALA A 29 1.74 -1.11 -7.26
CA ALA A 29 0.41 -1.71 -7.36
C ALA A 29 0.43 -2.96 -6.48
N VAL A 30 -0.43 -2.99 -5.47
CA VAL A 30 -0.52 -4.10 -4.52
C VAL A 30 -1.76 -4.91 -4.86
N GLU A 31 -1.56 -6.12 -5.36
CA GLU A 31 -2.64 -6.99 -5.79
C GLU A 31 -3.13 -7.85 -4.64
N LEU A 32 -4.42 -7.77 -4.34
CA LEU A 32 -5.06 -8.58 -3.29
C LEU A 32 -5.79 -9.79 -3.85
N GLY A 33 -6.14 -9.77 -5.12
CA GLY A 33 -6.80 -10.87 -5.80
C GLY A 33 -8.29 -11.01 -5.50
N ASP A 34 -8.89 -10.05 -4.81
CA ASP A 34 -10.30 -10.13 -4.39
C ASP A 34 -10.85 -8.72 -4.21
N SER A 35 -11.94 -8.41 -4.91
CA SER A 35 -12.55 -7.08 -4.83
C SER A 35 -13.17 -6.80 -3.46
N ALA A 36 -13.70 -7.82 -2.80
CA ALA A 36 -14.26 -7.66 -1.45
C ALA A 36 -13.17 -7.23 -0.46
N LYS A 37 -11.98 -7.83 -0.57
CA LYS A 37 -10.83 -7.44 0.25
C LYS A 37 -10.43 -6.01 -0.04
N LEU A 38 -10.47 -5.60 -1.30
CA LEU A 38 -10.13 -4.23 -1.68
C LEU A 38 -11.09 -3.23 -1.07
N TYR A 39 -12.39 -3.48 -1.12
CA TYR A 39 -13.38 -2.62 -0.47
C TYR A 39 -13.15 -2.53 1.03
N ARG A 40 -12.84 -3.65 1.66
CA ARG A 40 -12.53 -3.66 3.09
C ARG A 40 -11.29 -2.83 3.40
N MET A 41 -10.27 -2.91 2.55
CA MET A 41 -9.06 -2.08 2.68
C MET A 41 -9.39 -0.60 2.59
N MET A 42 -10.27 -0.21 1.67
CA MET A 42 -10.68 1.18 1.54
C MET A 42 -11.30 1.70 2.85
N GLU A 43 -12.17 0.90 3.45
CA GLU A 43 -12.78 1.27 4.73
C GLU A 43 -11.74 1.37 5.85
N LEU A 44 -10.81 0.42 5.91
CA LEU A 44 -9.76 0.41 6.92
C LEU A 44 -8.82 1.60 6.76
N PHE A 45 -8.51 1.99 5.53
CA PHE A 45 -7.70 3.18 5.28
C PHE A 45 -8.38 4.45 5.76
N LYS A 46 -9.68 4.57 5.57
CA LYS A 46 -10.45 5.70 6.08
C LYS A 46 -10.41 5.75 7.60
N GLU A 47 -10.58 4.62 8.26
CA GLU A 47 -10.52 4.53 9.72
C GLU A 47 -9.14 4.88 10.24
N ALA A 48 -8.09 4.47 9.53
CA ALA A 48 -6.72 4.74 9.93
C ALA A 48 -6.28 6.18 9.68
N GLY A 49 -7.05 6.95 8.91
CA GLY A 49 -6.71 8.33 8.59
C GLY A 49 -5.61 8.47 7.56
N ILE A 50 -5.38 7.46 6.73
CA ILE A 50 -4.41 7.53 5.66
C ILE A 50 -4.90 8.51 4.58
N LEU A 51 -3.98 9.33 4.06
CA LEU A 51 -4.28 10.27 2.99
C LEU A 51 -4.70 9.54 1.72
N SER A 52 -5.93 9.74 1.31
CA SER A 52 -6.50 9.03 0.16
C SER A 52 -5.85 9.43 -1.17
N ASP A 53 -5.20 10.59 -1.23
CA ASP A 53 -4.55 11.07 -2.45
C ASP A 53 -3.39 10.18 -2.89
N TRP A 54 -2.80 9.46 -1.97
CA TRP A 54 -1.69 8.56 -2.27
C TRP A 54 -2.15 7.18 -2.74
N PHE A 55 -3.44 6.87 -2.60
CA PHE A 55 -3.96 5.54 -2.84
C PHE A 55 -5.05 5.58 -3.90
N LEU A 56 -4.88 4.78 -4.93
CA LEU A 56 -5.86 4.62 -5.99
C LEU A 56 -6.30 3.17 -6.02
N TYR A 57 -7.58 2.94 -6.26
CA TYR A 57 -8.17 1.61 -6.24
C TYR A 57 -8.58 1.19 -7.64
N CYS A 58 -8.24 -0.04 -8.01
CA CYS A 58 -8.52 -0.56 -9.35
C CYS A 58 -8.80 -2.06 -9.27
N ASP A 59 -10.04 -2.45 -9.52
CA ASP A 59 -10.48 -3.85 -9.53
C ASP A 59 -10.15 -4.59 -8.22
N THR A 60 -9.05 -5.33 -8.17
CA THR A 60 -8.65 -6.14 -7.03
C THR A 60 -7.33 -5.67 -6.41
N ALA A 61 -6.83 -4.53 -6.86
CA ALA A 61 -5.55 -3.99 -6.43
C ALA A 61 -5.69 -2.54 -5.97
N PHE A 62 -4.78 -2.10 -5.12
CA PHE A 62 -4.65 -0.68 -4.83
C PHE A 62 -3.25 -0.21 -5.21
N ARG A 63 -3.16 1.06 -5.60
CA ARG A 63 -1.89 1.67 -5.98
C ARG A 63 -1.45 2.67 -4.93
N ILE A 64 -0.18 2.65 -4.62
CA ILE A 64 0.43 3.62 -3.71
C ILE A 64 1.28 4.56 -4.55
N SER A 65 0.95 5.84 -4.51
CA SER A 65 1.61 6.88 -5.31
C SER A 65 2.05 8.03 -4.40
N PRO A 66 3.07 7.83 -3.57
CA PRO A 66 3.51 8.89 -2.65
C PRO A 66 4.25 9.99 -3.39
N PRO A 67 4.35 11.21 -2.81
CA PRO A 67 5.12 12.28 -3.43
C PRO A 67 6.61 11.93 -3.45
N LEU A 68 7.33 12.48 -4.44
CA LEU A 68 8.76 12.23 -4.57
C LEU A 68 9.56 12.75 -3.37
N THR A 69 8.98 13.68 -2.62
CA THR A 69 9.61 14.28 -1.44
C THR A 69 9.40 13.48 -0.16
N ILE A 70 8.71 12.34 -0.24
CA ILE A 70 8.44 11.53 0.95
C ILE A 70 9.75 11.10 1.61
N SER A 71 9.78 11.15 2.95
CA SER A 71 10.94 10.71 3.72
C SER A 71 10.88 9.20 3.95
N GLU A 72 12.03 8.61 4.28
CA GLU A 72 12.09 7.18 4.62
C GLU A 72 11.22 6.87 5.84
N GLU A 73 11.20 7.77 6.83
CA GLU A 73 10.35 7.61 8.01
C GLU A 73 8.88 7.57 7.63
N GLU A 74 8.46 8.44 6.73
CA GLU A 74 7.08 8.46 6.25
C GLU A 74 6.74 7.18 5.47
N VAL A 75 7.69 6.66 4.70
CA VAL A 75 7.53 5.38 4.00
C VAL A 75 7.28 4.27 5.01
N ARG A 76 8.09 4.20 6.05
CA ARG A 76 7.96 3.17 7.09
C ARG A 76 6.64 3.28 7.83
N ASP A 77 6.24 4.49 8.19
CA ASP A 77 5.00 4.74 8.92
C ASP A 77 3.79 4.36 8.09
N SER A 78 3.74 4.78 6.83
CA SER A 78 2.60 4.47 5.96
C SER A 78 2.54 2.98 5.63
N ALA A 79 3.69 2.34 5.40
CA ALA A 79 3.73 0.91 5.15
C ALA A 79 3.27 0.11 6.37
N ARG A 80 3.63 0.55 7.56
CA ARG A 80 3.17 -0.07 8.80
C ARG A 80 1.65 0.00 8.92
N ILE A 81 1.06 1.15 8.63
CA ILE A 81 -0.39 1.32 8.69
C ILE A 81 -1.07 0.43 7.64
N VAL A 82 -0.52 0.35 6.43
CA VAL A 82 -1.03 -0.53 5.39
C VAL A 82 -0.98 -1.99 5.85
N ALA A 83 0.13 -2.40 6.45
CA ALA A 83 0.29 -3.77 6.95
C ALA A 83 -0.73 -4.07 8.06
N GLU A 84 -0.97 -3.13 8.96
CA GLU A 84 -1.97 -3.30 10.01
C GLU A 84 -3.37 -3.45 9.43
N CYS A 85 -3.68 -2.68 8.39
CA CYS A 85 -4.96 -2.81 7.68
C CYS A 85 -5.08 -4.18 7.00
N LEU A 86 -3.99 -4.66 6.39
CA LEU A 86 -3.96 -5.98 5.77
C LEU A 86 -4.21 -7.09 6.81
N ASP A 87 -3.69 -6.91 8.02
CA ASP A 87 -3.89 -7.88 9.11
C ASP A 87 -5.36 -8.00 9.50
N LYS A 88 -6.15 -6.96 9.26
CA LYS A 88 -7.58 -6.95 9.61
C LYS A 88 -8.46 -7.55 8.52
N LEU A 89 -7.90 -7.88 7.37
CA LEU A 89 -8.64 -8.56 6.33
C LEU A 89 -8.90 -10.01 6.71
#